data_608df30f2c02d388ee2454aa4783e5de
#
_entry.id   608df30f2c02d388ee2454aa4783e5de
#
_cell.length_a   1.000
_cell.length_b   1.000
_cell.length_c   1.000
_cell.angle_alpha   90.00
_cell.angle_beta   90.00
_cell.angle_gamma   90.00
#
_symmetry.space_group_name_H-M   'P 1'
#
loop_
_entity.id
_entity.type
_entity.pdbx_description
1 polymer ?
#
loop_
_entity_poly.entity_id
_entity_poly.type
_entity_poly.pdbx_seq_one_letter_code
_entity_poly.pdbx_strand_id
1 'polypeptide(L)'
;MTVTFNHTIIAARDRHESARFFRELLELPEAPSWGPFINIQLSDGVLLQFAEPPVDIQMQHYAFLIDDELFDRAYQRLRDDGVEHWADPQMRRPGETNTEHGGRGVYFKDPGGHAIELITRPYL
;
A
#
# COMPACT_ATOMS: atom_id res chain seq x y z
N MET A 1 26.84 12.98 -0.81
CA MET A 1 25.78 12.84 -1.84
C MET A 1 24.66 11.97 -1.31
N THR A 2 23.44 12.38 -1.51
CA THR A 2 22.26 11.61 -1.06
C THR A 2 21.40 11.20 -2.26
N VAL A 3 20.73 10.05 -2.12
CA VAL A 3 19.71 9.59 -3.08
C VAL A 3 18.43 9.33 -2.29
N THR A 4 17.35 9.98 -2.69
CA THR A 4 16.04 9.78 -2.07
C THR A 4 15.04 9.40 -3.13
N PHE A 5 14.06 8.59 -2.74
CA PHE A 5 12.96 8.26 -3.64
C PHE A 5 11.95 9.41 -3.63
N ASN A 6 11.62 9.96 -4.79
CA ASN A 6 10.74 11.12 -4.90
C ASN A 6 9.29 10.77 -5.19
N HIS A 7 9.04 10.01 -6.25
CA HIS A 7 7.68 9.63 -6.62
C HIS A 7 7.66 8.42 -7.53
N THR A 8 6.49 7.78 -7.60
CA THR A 8 6.23 6.71 -8.57
C THR A 8 4.79 6.83 -9.08
N ILE A 9 4.55 6.35 -10.29
CA ILE A 9 3.21 6.23 -10.86
C ILE A 9 2.72 4.81 -10.60
N ILE A 10 1.52 4.70 -10.03
CA ILE A 10 0.89 3.42 -9.75
C ILE A 10 -0.34 3.29 -10.64
N ALA A 11 -0.35 2.25 -11.47
CA ALA A 11 -1.47 1.98 -12.37
C ALA A 11 -2.71 1.59 -11.57
N ALA A 12 -3.86 2.17 -11.93
CA ALA A 12 -5.13 1.93 -11.27
C ALA A 12 -6.22 1.69 -12.30
N ARG A 13 -7.23 0.91 -11.94
CA ARG A 13 -8.47 0.80 -12.74
C ARG A 13 -9.34 2.04 -12.54
N ASP A 14 -9.37 2.54 -11.31
CA ASP A 14 -10.01 3.78 -10.92
C ASP A 14 -9.05 4.49 -9.97
N ARG A 15 -8.42 5.56 -10.45
CA ARG A 15 -7.40 6.28 -9.67
C ARG A 15 -7.94 6.87 -8.38
N HIS A 16 -9.20 7.26 -8.36
CA HIS A 16 -9.84 7.81 -7.16
C HIS A 16 -10.05 6.72 -6.11
N GLU A 17 -10.51 5.56 -6.53
CA GLU A 17 -10.72 4.40 -5.64
C GLU A 17 -9.41 3.93 -5.04
N SER A 18 -8.36 3.78 -5.87
CA SER A 18 -7.05 3.34 -5.39
C SER A 18 -6.44 4.32 -4.40
N ALA A 19 -6.46 5.62 -4.71
CA ALA A 19 -5.93 6.64 -3.81
C ALA A 19 -6.69 6.66 -2.49
N ARG A 20 -8.02 6.59 -2.53
CA ARG A 20 -8.86 6.57 -1.33
C ARG A 20 -8.56 5.35 -0.48
N PHE A 21 -8.38 4.18 -1.09
CA PHE A 21 -8.06 2.93 -0.40
C PHE A 21 -6.81 3.11 0.48
N PHE A 22 -5.73 3.62 -0.10
CA PHE A 22 -4.49 3.83 0.64
C PHE A 22 -4.59 4.95 1.67
N ARG A 23 -5.28 6.06 1.34
CA ARG A 23 -5.46 7.14 2.31
C ARG A 23 -6.21 6.68 3.56
N GLU A 24 -7.29 5.94 3.37
CA GLU A 24 -8.10 5.45 4.48
C GLU A 24 -7.36 4.37 5.27
N LEU A 25 -6.70 3.45 4.58
CA LEU A 25 -5.97 2.36 5.23
C LEU A 25 -4.80 2.87 6.05
N LEU A 26 -4.03 3.79 5.51
CA LEU A 26 -2.78 4.27 6.11
C LEU A 26 -2.92 5.63 6.80
N GLU A 27 -4.14 6.16 6.89
CA GLU A 27 -4.43 7.43 7.59
C GLU A 27 -3.63 8.61 7.00
N LEU A 28 -3.57 8.68 5.67
CA LEU A 28 -2.86 9.74 4.98
C LEU A 28 -3.83 10.86 4.58
N PRO A 29 -3.38 12.12 4.63
CA PRO A 29 -4.21 13.25 4.21
C PRO A 29 -4.35 13.29 2.69
N GLU A 30 -5.32 14.06 2.21
CA GLU A 30 -5.39 14.38 0.80
C GLU A 30 -4.16 15.19 0.39
N ALA A 31 -3.70 14.98 -0.84
CA ALA A 31 -2.59 15.72 -1.43
C ALA A 31 -3.07 16.46 -2.67
N PRO A 32 -2.43 17.59 -3.04
CA PRO A 32 -2.74 18.27 -4.30
C PRO A 32 -2.55 17.30 -5.47
N SER A 33 -3.51 17.32 -6.40
CA SER A 33 -3.49 16.43 -7.57
C SER A 33 -3.57 17.27 -8.84
N TRP A 34 -2.92 16.81 -9.90
CA TRP A 34 -2.90 17.50 -11.17
C TRP A 34 -2.84 16.50 -12.33
N GLY A 35 -3.28 16.95 -13.52
CA GLY A 35 -3.27 16.15 -14.73
C GLY A 35 -4.04 14.84 -14.57
N PRO A 36 -3.51 13.74 -15.09
CA PRO A 36 -4.18 12.44 -15.00
C PRO A 36 -3.98 11.72 -13.67
N PHE A 37 -3.34 12.36 -12.68
CA PHE A 37 -2.92 11.73 -11.44
C PHE A 37 -3.82 12.13 -10.28
N ILE A 38 -4.09 11.15 -9.40
CA ILE A 38 -4.54 11.42 -8.05
C ILE A 38 -3.36 11.06 -7.14
N ASN A 39 -2.91 12.04 -6.37
CA ASN A 39 -1.70 11.90 -5.56
C ASN A 39 -2.02 11.59 -4.11
N ILE A 40 -1.20 10.75 -3.50
CA ILE A 40 -1.08 10.69 -2.04
C ILE A 40 0.37 10.89 -1.67
N GLN A 41 0.61 11.43 -0.49
CA GLN A 41 1.97 11.70 0.00
C GLN A 41 2.24 10.89 1.24
N LEU A 42 3.34 10.14 1.21
CA LEU A 42 3.80 9.38 2.36
C LEU A 42 4.45 10.30 3.39
N SER A 43 4.65 9.79 4.61
CA SER A 43 5.16 10.60 5.73
C SER A 43 6.55 11.20 5.49
N ASP A 44 7.36 10.55 4.64
CA ASP A 44 8.70 11.04 4.28
C ASP A 44 8.69 11.97 3.04
N GLY A 45 7.51 12.25 2.49
CA GLY A 45 7.36 13.16 1.35
C GLY A 45 7.26 12.48 -0.02
N VAL A 46 7.46 11.18 -0.11
CA VAL A 46 7.35 10.44 -1.38
C VAL A 46 5.91 10.53 -1.89
N LEU A 47 5.74 10.82 -3.18
CA LEU A 47 4.42 10.83 -3.81
C LEU A 47 4.12 9.50 -4.48
N LEU A 48 2.91 9.00 -4.24
CA LEU A 48 2.32 7.93 -5.03
C LEU A 48 1.28 8.57 -5.96
N GLN A 49 1.47 8.42 -7.26
CA GLN A 49 0.61 9.06 -8.26
C GLN A 49 -0.22 7.99 -8.97
N PHE A 50 -1.49 7.91 -8.62
CA PHE A 50 -2.40 6.93 -9.22
C PHE A 50 -2.90 7.43 -10.57
N ALA A 51 -2.76 6.61 -11.60
CA ALA A 51 -3.16 6.93 -12.96
C ALA A 51 -3.80 5.71 -13.64
N GLU A 52 -4.63 5.97 -14.64
CA GLU A 52 -5.33 4.94 -15.39
C GLU A 52 -4.65 4.77 -16.75
N PRO A 53 -3.73 3.79 -16.91
CA PRO A 53 -3.05 3.62 -18.18
C PRO A 53 -4.01 3.02 -19.24
N PRO A 54 -3.79 3.30 -20.54
CA PRO A 54 -4.62 2.75 -21.61
C PRO A 54 -4.24 1.31 -21.98
N VAL A 55 -3.66 0.57 -21.06
CA VAL A 55 -3.18 -0.81 -21.24
C VAL A 55 -3.53 -1.62 -20.00
N ASP A 56 -3.41 -2.95 -20.09
CA ASP A 56 -3.62 -3.82 -18.95
C ASP A 56 -2.62 -3.51 -17.82
N ILE A 57 -3.10 -3.56 -16.60
CA ILE A 57 -2.27 -3.30 -15.43
C ILE A 57 -1.34 -4.49 -15.21
N GLN A 58 -0.04 -4.20 -15.16
CA GLN A 58 0.97 -5.17 -14.75
C GLN A 58 1.08 -5.13 -13.22
N MET A 59 0.83 -6.25 -12.56
CA MET A 59 0.90 -6.34 -11.10
C MET A 59 2.30 -6.01 -10.61
N GLN A 60 2.38 -5.11 -9.64
CA GLN A 60 3.63 -4.74 -8.97
C GLN A 60 3.54 -5.10 -7.49
N HIS A 61 4.66 -5.05 -6.81
CA HIS A 61 4.72 -5.26 -5.36
C HIS A 61 5.21 -3.97 -4.68
N TYR A 62 4.43 -3.49 -3.71
CA TYR A 62 4.78 -2.32 -2.90
C TYR A 62 4.72 -2.67 -1.43
N ALA A 63 5.76 -2.35 -0.69
CA ALA A 63 5.83 -2.59 0.75
C ALA A 63 5.93 -1.25 1.49
N PHE A 64 5.15 -1.11 2.56
CA PHE A 64 5.14 0.09 3.39
C PHE A 64 5.60 -0.26 4.80
N LEU A 65 6.56 0.52 5.31
CA LEU A 65 7.00 0.41 6.69
C LEU A 65 6.13 1.33 7.53
N ILE A 66 5.44 0.78 8.51
CA ILE A 66 4.53 1.53 9.38
C ILE A 66 4.83 1.17 10.83
N ASP A 67 4.36 2.01 11.77
CA ASP A 67 4.53 1.69 13.19
C ASP A 67 3.52 0.63 13.67
N ASP A 68 3.75 0.07 14.84
CA ASP A 68 2.93 -1.01 15.39
C ASP A 68 1.48 -0.57 15.60
N GLU A 69 1.25 0.66 16.03
CA GLU A 69 -0.09 1.17 16.32
C GLU A 69 -0.89 1.34 15.03
N LEU A 70 -0.28 1.89 13.99
CA LEU A 70 -0.94 1.97 12.68
C LEU A 70 -1.16 0.57 12.09
N PHE A 71 -0.23 -0.35 12.29
CA PHE A 71 -0.42 -1.73 11.83
C PHE A 71 -1.69 -2.33 12.43
N ASP A 72 -1.91 -2.17 13.74
CA ASP A 72 -3.10 -2.68 14.40
C ASP A 72 -4.38 -2.10 13.79
N ARG A 73 -4.40 -0.79 13.56
CA ARG A 73 -5.57 -0.13 12.97
C ARG A 73 -5.79 -0.50 11.52
N ALA A 74 -4.71 -0.54 10.73
CA ALA A 74 -4.79 -0.93 9.32
C ALA A 74 -5.26 -2.38 9.17
N TYR A 75 -4.72 -3.29 9.97
CA TYR A 75 -5.12 -4.69 9.96
C TYR A 75 -6.60 -4.83 10.31
N GLN A 76 -7.08 -4.09 11.31
CA GLN A 76 -8.50 -4.10 11.67
C GLN A 76 -9.37 -3.61 10.52
N ARG A 77 -8.93 -2.58 9.78
CA ARG A 77 -9.64 -2.08 8.59
C ARG A 77 -9.73 -3.13 7.49
N LEU A 78 -8.64 -3.83 7.22
CA LEU A 78 -8.65 -4.92 6.25
C LEU A 78 -9.69 -5.98 6.61
N ARG A 79 -9.77 -6.34 7.87
CA ARG A 79 -10.73 -7.33 8.37
C ARG A 79 -12.16 -6.80 8.29
N ASP A 80 -12.40 -5.58 8.75
CA ASP A 80 -13.74 -4.98 8.75
C ASP A 80 -14.30 -4.81 7.33
N ASP A 81 -13.44 -4.49 6.38
CA ASP A 81 -13.82 -4.29 4.98
C ASP A 81 -13.83 -5.60 4.17
N GLY A 82 -13.51 -6.72 4.80
CA GLY A 82 -13.50 -8.02 4.14
C GLY A 82 -12.42 -8.17 3.09
N VAL A 83 -11.30 -7.44 3.21
CA VAL A 83 -10.17 -7.54 2.28
C VAL A 83 -9.41 -8.83 2.56
N GLU A 84 -9.27 -9.68 1.57
CA GLU A 84 -8.47 -10.89 1.71
C GLU A 84 -7.02 -10.53 1.99
N HIS A 85 -6.40 -11.26 2.90
CA HIS A 85 -5.02 -11.02 3.29
C HIS A 85 -4.35 -12.33 3.70
N TRP A 86 -3.01 -12.32 3.67
CA TRP A 86 -2.20 -13.51 3.89
C TRP A 86 -0.96 -13.15 4.70
N ALA A 87 -0.42 -14.15 5.41
CA ALA A 87 0.85 -13.99 6.10
C ALA A 87 2.06 -14.03 5.14
N ASP A 88 1.88 -14.54 3.93
CA ASP A 88 2.96 -14.82 2.98
C ASP A 88 2.64 -14.28 1.58
N PRO A 89 3.68 -13.96 0.79
CA PRO A 89 3.47 -13.42 -0.56
C PRO A 89 2.91 -14.45 -1.55
N GLN A 90 3.04 -15.76 -1.25
CA GLN A 90 2.51 -16.82 -2.10
C GLN A 90 1.04 -17.12 -1.83
N MET A 91 0.41 -16.39 -0.89
CA MET A 91 -1.01 -16.53 -0.55
C MET A 91 -1.38 -17.93 -0.05
N ARG A 92 -0.50 -18.56 0.72
CA ARG A 92 -0.72 -19.91 1.26
C ARG A 92 -1.29 -19.91 2.67
N ARG A 93 -1.19 -18.80 3.39
CA ARG A 93 -1.62 -18.65 4.78
C ARG A 93 -2.67 -17.55 4.91
N PRO A 94 -3.91 -17.80 4.42
CA PRO A 94 -4.94 -16.76 4.41
C PRO A 94 -5.42 -16.42 5.82
N GLY A 95 -5.77 -15.15 6.03
CA GLY A 95 -6.33 -14.67 7.29
C GLY A 95 -5.30 -14.54 8.40
N GLU A 96 -4.00 -14.62 8.09
CA GLU A 96 -2.93 -14.58 9.08
C GLU A 96 -1.97 -13.42 8.82
N THR A 97 -1.22 -13.06 9.85
CA THR A 97 -0.07 -12.16 9.76
C THR A 97 1.20 -12.96 10.05
N ASN A 98 2.36 -12.38 9.74
CA ASN A 98 3.65 -12.98 10.07
C ASN A 98 4.41 -12.11 11.08
N THR A 99 5.48 -12.69 11.65
CA THR A 99 6.36 -12.00 12.60
C THR A 99 7.82 -12.01 12.12
N GLU A 100 8.01 -11.99 10.82
CA GLU A 100 9.34 -12.03 10.24
C GLU A 100 10.09 -10.70 10.43
N HIS A 101 11.41 -10.74 10.30
CA HIS A 101 12.31 -9.59 10.42
C HIS A 101 12.19 -8.85 11.77
N GLY A 102 11.75 -9.55 12.82
CA GLY A 102 11.64 -8.98 14.17
C GLY A 102 10.43 -8.08 14.37
N GLY A 103 9.51 -8.05 13.43
CA GLY A 103 8.29 -7.27 13.50
C GLY A 103 7.07 -8.04 13.08
N ARG A 104 6.10 -7.34 12.49
CA ARG A 104 4.87 -7.95 11.96
C ARG A 104 4.71 -7.59 10.49
N GLY A 105 4.05 -8.47 9.74
CA GLY A 105 3.78 -8.24 8.33
C GLY A 105 2.46 -8.84 7.89
N VAL A 106 1.89 -8.28 6.82
CA VAL A 106 0.69 -8.81 6.17
C VAL A 106 0.73 -8.45 4.69
N TYR A 107 0.19 -9.35 3.86
CA TYR A 107 0.09 -9.19 2.40
C TYR A 107 -1.37 -9.13 1.99
N PHE A 108 -1.68 -8.27 1.05
CA PHE A 108 -3.03 -8.15 0.46
C PHE A 108 -2.92 -7.51 -0.92
N LYS A 109 -4.05 -7.39 -1.63
CA LYS A 109 -4.07 -6.71 -2.93
C LYS A 109 -4.82 -5.40 -2.82
N ASP A 110 -4.33 -4.38 -3.54
CA ASP A 110 -5.04 -3.12 -3.66
C ASP A 110 -6.16 -3.23 -4.73
N PRO A 111 -7.01 -2.17 -4.90
CA PRO A 111 -8.08 -2.22 -5.90
C PRO A 111 -7.60 -2.44 -7.33
N GLY A 112 -6.39 -2.04 -7.66
CA GLY A 112 -5.79 -2.24 -8.98
C GLY A 112 -5.19 -3.62 -9.20
N GLY A 113 -5.13 -4.45 -8.15
CA GLY A 113 -4.57 -5.80 -8.21
C GLY A 113 -3.08 -5.89 -7.90
N HIS A 114 -2.46 -4.83 -7.40
CA HIS A 114 -1.06 -4.87 -6.97
C HIS A 114 -0.93 -5.61 -5.65
N ALA A 115 0.19 -6.30 -5.47
CA ALA A 115 0.51 -7.00 -4.23
C ALA A 115 1.10 -6.01 -3.23
N ILE A 116 0.44 -5.84 -2.10
CA ILE A 116 0.83 -4.87 -1.07
C ILE A 116 1.30 -5.60 0.17
N GLU A 117 2.30 -5.05 0.81
CA GLU A 117 2.83 -5.57 2.07
C GLU A 117 2.94 -4.43 3.09
N LEU A 118 2.45 -4.67 4.30
CA LEU A 118 2.71 -3.78 5.44
C LEU A 118 3.68 -4.48 6.38
N ILE A 119 4.71 -3.77 6.80
CA ILE A 119 5.72 -4.29 7.74
C ILE A 119 5.97 -3.26 8.85
N THR A 120 6.32 -3.75 10.04
CA THR A 120 6.63 -2.87 11.18
C THR A 120 8.12 -2.77 11.47
N ARG A 121 8.95 -3.56 10.77
CA ARG A 121 10.41 -3.48 10.88
C ARG A 121 11.00 -3.62 9.48
N PRO A 122 12.04 -2.86 9.15
CA PRO A 122 12.68 -2.98 7.83
C PRO A 122 13.39 -4.33 7.68
N TYR A 123 13.58 -4.74 6.43
CA TYR A 123 14.30 -5.98 6.13
C TYR A 123 15.79 -5.89 6.44
N LEU A 124 16.37 -4.68 6.35
CA LEU A 124 17.78 -4.41 6.59
C LEU A 124 17.95 -3.28 7.60
#